data_03160e0bd429f01085d66b90e6ae756f
#
_entry.id   03160e0bd429f01085d66b90e6ae756f
#
_cell.length_a   1.000
_cell.length_b   1.000
_cell.length_c   1.000
_cell.angle_alpha   90.00
_cell.angle_beta   90.00
_cell.angle_gamma   90.00
#
_symmetry.space_group_name_H-M   'P 1'
#
loop_
_entity.id
_entity.type
_entity.pdbx_description
1 polymer ?
#
loop_
_entity_poly.entity_id
_entity_poly.type
_entity_poly.pdbx_seq_one_letter_code
_entity_poly.pdbx_strand_id
1 'polypeptide(L)'
;IGESFRLIQHGQADIMMTGGAEATISPIGIEGFTACKALSTKYNESPQKASRPFDEARDGFVMGEGSAVLILEEMEHALRRNASILAEISGYGMSSDAYHYTLPEPSGDGAYRAMKNALDDAKITSDKLDYINAHGTSTPSGDKVEALAIERIFESCKRKIKVSSTKSQIGHLLGAAGGVEAVYSILCLNNKKLPHTLNLESAIETKKIDFIAEKAIDYDTNYILSNSFGFGGTNVSLVLEKFDESKLQ
;
A
#
# COMPACT_ATOMS: atom_id res chain seq x y z
N ILE A 1 -2.82 11.91 -0.54
CA ILE A 1 -1.71 11.98 -1.52
C ILE A 1 -2.29 12.10 -2.93
N GLY A 2 -3.13 11.17 -3.39
CA GLY A 2 -3.67 11.17 -4.75
C GLY A 2 -4.40 12.44 -5.16
N GLU A 3 -5.23 13.01 -4.29
CA GLU A 3 -5.91 14.29 -4.57
C GLU A 3 -4.91 15.46 -4.70
N SER A 4 -3.87 15.49 -3.87
CA SER A 4 -2.81 16.49 -3.98
C SER A 4 -2.04 16.36 -5.31
N PHE A 5 -1.79 15.12 -5.74
CA PHE A 5 -1.21 14.84 -7.06
C PHE A 5 -2.11 15.39 -8.19
N ARG A 6 -3.44 15.17 -8.12
CA ARG A 6 -4.38 15.72 -9.12
C ARG A 6 -4.40 17.24 -9.16
N LEU A 7 -4.35 17.90 -8.01
CA LEU A 7 -4.32 19.37 -7.95
C LEU A 7 -3.06 19.91 -8.66
N ILE A 8 -1.91 19.29 -8.45
CA ILE A 8 -0.67 19.68 -9.15
C ILE A 8 -0.79 19.37 -10.64
N GLN A 9 -1.24 18.18 -11.02
CA GLN A 9 -1.37 17.73 -12.40
C GLN A 9 -2.30 18.66 -13.21
N HIS A 10 -3.33 19.22 -12.56
CA HIS A 10 -4.26 20.18 -13.18
C HIS A 10 -3.80 21.64 -13.10
N GLY A 11 -2.57 21.91 -12.65
CA GLY A 11 -2.02 23.26 -12.56
C GLY A 11 -2.69 24.15 -11.50
N GLN A 12 -3.35 23.55 -10.49
CA GLN A 12 -3.99 24.29 -9.41
C GLN A 12 -3.03 24.58 -8.25
N ALA A 13 -1.90 23.91 -8.20
CA ALA A 13 -0.82 24.14 -7.23
C ALA A 13 0.50 23.66 -7.82
N ASP A 14 1.60 24.35 -7.52
CA ASP A 14 2.94 23.91 -7.86
C ASP A 14 3.53 22.98 -6.77
N ILE A 15 3.12 23.20 -5.51
CA ILE A 15 3.60 22.44 -4.35
C ILE A 15 2.41 22.10 -3.44
N MET A 16 2.36 20.86 -2.97
CA MET A 16 1.38 20.39 -2.00
C MET A 16 2.06 19.66 -0.84
N MET A 17 1.70 20.01 0.37
CA MET A 17 2.01 19.22 1.56
C MET A 17 0.87 18.21 1.78
N THR A 18 1.19 16.93 1.86
CA THR A 18 0.21 15.86 1.97
C THR A 18 0.71 14.73 2.85
N GLY A 19 -0.19 13.91 3.36
CA GLY A 19 0.16 12.78 4.23
C GLY A 19 -0.98 12.40 5.16
N GLY A 20 -0.65 11.92 6.34
CA GLY A 20 -1.61 11.56 7.37
C GLY A 20 -0.97 11.41 8.73
N ALA A 21 -1.77 11.56 9.78
CA ALA A 21 -1.39 11.34 11.15
C ALA A 21 -2.48 10.57 11.88
N GLU A 22 -2.10 9.68 12.79
CA GLU A 22 -3.02 8.87 13.57
C GLU A 22 -2.48 8.65 14.99
N ALA A 23 -3.35 8.80 15.98
CA ALA A 23 -3.08 8.52 17.40
C ALA A 23 -4.35 7.97 18.07
N THR A 24 -4.81 6.82 17.60
CA THR A 24 -6.12 6.21 17.95
C THR A 24 -6.00 5.11 19.02
N ILE A 25 -4.79 4.77 19.49
CA ILE A 25 -4.60 3.78 20.56
C ILE A 25 -5.07 4.38 21.89
N SER A 26 -6.37 4.33 22.07
CA SER A 26 -7.09 4.83 23.25
C SER A 26 -8.19 3.85 23.62
N PRO A 27 -8.75 3.88 24.85
CA PRO A 27 -9.84 2.99 25.24
C PRO A 27 -10.99 3.02 24.24
N ILE A 28 -11.42 4.19 23.78
CA ILE A 28 -12.54 4.32 22.84
C ILE A 28 -12.17 3.80 21.43
N GLY A 29 -10.93 4.01 20.98
CA GLY A 29 -10.46 3.48 19.70
C GLY A 29 -10.41 1.96 19.70
N ILE A 30 -9.86 1.37 20.75
CA ILE A 30 -9.80 -0.10 20.93
C ILE A 30 -11.20 -0.69 21.00
N GLU A 31 -12.10 -0.12 21.80
CA GLU A 31 -13.48 -0.58 21.94
C GLU A 31 -14.24 -0.50 20.59
N GLY A 32 -14.07 0.57 19.83
CA GLY A 32 -14.70 0.73 18.51
C GLY A 32 -14.30 -0.38 17.55
N PHE A 33 -13.02 -0.68 17.41
CA PHE A 33 -12.54 -1.76 16.54
C PHE A 33 -12.79 -3.16 17.10
N THR A 34 -12.83 -3.31 18.42
CA THR A 34 -13.27 -4.55 19.09
C THR A 34 -14.73 -4.85 18.77
N ALA A 35 -15.61 -3.85 18.84
CA ALA A 35 -17.02 -3.98 18.45
C ALA A 35 -17.19 -4.40 16.98
N CYS A 36 -16.30 -3.94 16.09
CA CYS A 36 -16.25 -4.37 14.69
C CYS A 36 -15.66 -5.78 14.51
N LYS A 37 -15.11 -6.42 15.55
CA LYS A 37 -14.40 -7.71 15.49
C LYS A 37 -13.25 -7.71 14.47
N ALA A 38 -12.53 -6.59 14.39
CA ALA A 38 -11.50 -6.37 13.38
C ALA A 38 -10.08 -6.56 13.94
N LEU A 39 -9.90 -6.50 15.27
CA LEU A 39 -8.60 -6.63 15.93
C LEU A 39 -8.17 -8.09 16.09
N SER A 40 -6.85 -8.32 16.03
CA SER A 40 -6.25 -9.59 16.44
C SER A 40 -6.42 -9.80 17.94
N THR A 41 -6.85 -11.00 18.34
CA THR A 41 -7.08 -11.39 19.73
C THR A 41 -6.41 -12.69 20.15
N LYS A 42 -6.01 -13.52 19.20
CA LYS A 42 -5.39 -14.83 19.47
C LYS A 42 -3.96 -14.73 20.01
N TYR A 43 -3.32 -13.58 19.84
CA TYR A 43 -1.89 -13.42 20.12
C TYR A 43 -1.63 -12.49 21.32
N ASN A 44 -2.59 -12.28 22.22
CA ASN A 44 -2.41 -11.39 23.38
C ASN A 44 -1.23 -11.82 24.29
N GLU A 45 -0.96 -13.13 24.40
CA GLU A 45 0.18 -13.66 25.15
C GLU A 45 1.51 -13.63 24.36
N SER A 46 1.45 -13.29 23.06
CA SER A 46 2.62 -13.17 22.20
C SER A 46 2.41 -12.06 21.14
N PRO A 47 2.26 -10.79 21.59
CA PRO A 47 1.78 -9.70 20.75
C PRO A 47 2.67 -9.40 19.54
N GLN A 48 3.97 -9.71 19.64
CA GLN A 48 4.92 -9.59 18.52
C GLN A 48 4.58 -10.51 17.32
N LYS A 49 3.69 -11.52 17.52
CA LYS A 49 3.24 -12.44 16.47
C LYS A 49 1.87 -12.09 15.90
N ALA A 50 1.22 -11.05 16.41
CA ALA A 50 -0.18 -10.75 16.11
C ALA A 50 -0.37 -10.20 14.69
N SER A 51 0.44 -9.23 14.26
CA SER A 51 0.36 -8.73 12.90
C SER A 51 1.11 -9.68 11.95
N ARG A 52 0.33 -10.41 11.14
CA ARG A 52 0.82 -11.45 10.24
C ARG A 52 0.09 -11.46 8.88
N PRO A 53 0.22 -10.37 8.11
CA PRO A 53 -0.46 -10.25 6.82
C PRO A 53 -0.20 -11.43 5.90
N PHE A 54 -1.28 -11.89 5.23
CA PHE A 54 -1.28 -13.02 4.29
C PHE A 54 -0.96 -14.39 4.88
N ASP A 55 -0.72 -14.50 6.20
CA ASP A 55 -0.52 -15.78 6.87
C ASP A 55 -1.86 -16.49 7.10
N GLU A 56 -1.88 -17.82 7.00
CA GLU A 56 -3.11 -18.62 7.21
C GLU A 56 -3.66 -18.48 8.63
N ALA A 57 -2.82 -18.26 9.63
CA ALA A 57 -3.20 -18.12 11.03
C ALA A 57 -3.57 -16.69 11.45
N ARG A 58 -3.64 -15.73 10.52
CA ARG A 58 -4.04 -14.35 10.79
C ARG A 58 -5.46 -14.28 11.32
N ASP A 59 -5.74 -13.34 12.21
CA ASP A 59 -7.05 -13.23 12.86
C ASP A 59 -7.61 -11.82 13.02
N GLY A 60 -6.87 -10.80 12.57
CA GLY A 60 -7.26 -9.40 12.68
C GLY A 60 -6.06 -8.47 12.58
N PHE A 61 -6.29 -7.18 12.54
CA PHE A 61 -5.20 -6.21 12.50
C PHE A 61 -4.74 -5.80 13.90
N VAL A 62 -3.54 -5.27 13.98
CA VAL A 62 -2.97 -4.63 15.17
C VAL A 62 -2.95 -3.12 14.94
N MET A 63 -3.50 -2.34 15.86
CA MET A 63 -3.48 -0.88 15.77
C MET A 63 -2.05 -0.36 15.90
N GLY A 64 -1.71 0.64 15.08
CA GLY A 64 -0.47 1.41 15.17
C GLY A 64 -0.78 2.91 15.16
N GLU A 65 0.18 3.71 15.61
CA GLU A 65 0.13 5.17 15.60
C GLU A 65 1.34 5.73 14.88
N GLY A 66 1.20 6.92 14.33
CA GLY A 66 2.30 7.61 13.68
C GLY A 66 1.84 8.68 12.70
N SER A 67 2.78 9.20 11.95
CA SER A 67 2.51 10.20 10.93
C SER A 67 3.55 10.13 9.81
N ALA A 68 3.14 10.56 8.63
CA ALA A 68 4.06 10.86 7.54
C ALA A 68 3.54 12.04 6.74
N VAL A 69 4.46 12.89 6.31
CA VAL A 69 4.18 14.04 5.44
C VAL A 69 5.13 13.99 4.26
N LEU A 70 4.57 14.17 3.07
CA LEU A 70 5.30 14.27 1.82
C LEU A 70 5.09 15.67 1.25
N ILE A 71 6.12 16.17 0.58
CA ILE A 71 6.02 17.36 -0.26
C ILE A 71 5.95 16.88 -1.70
N LEU A 72 4.82 17.10 -2.34
CA LEU A 72 4.65 16.90 -3.77
C LEU A 72 4.91 18.23 -4.47
N GLU A 73 5.60 18.15 -5.59
CA GLU A 73 6.01 19.32 -6.34
C GLU A 73 5.91 19.02 -7.84
N GLU A 74 5.48 20.00 -8.61
CA GLU A 74 5.45 19.91 -10.06
C GLU A 74 6.88 19.73 -10.58
N MET A 75 7.06 18.85 -11.57
CA MET A 75 8.38 18.39 -12.04
C MET A 75 9.26 19.55 -12.51
N GLU A 76 8.75 20.40 -13.41
CA GLU A 76 9.51 21.53 -13.94
C GLU A 76 9.83 22.57 -12.87
N HIS A 77 8.92 22.75 -11.88
CA HIS A 77 9.16 23.62 -10.74
C HIS A 77 10.32 23.08 -9.88
N ALA A 78 10.35 21.77 -9.59
CA ALA A 78 11.40 21.12 -8.84
C ALA A 78 12.78 21.22 -9.56
N LEU A 79 12.79 20.96 -10.86
CA LEU A 79 13.99 21.04 -11.69
C LEU A 79 14.56 22.45 -11.76
N ARG A 80 13.73 23.49 -11.94
CA ARG A 80 14.17 24.90 -11.98
C ARG A 80 14.93 25.34 -10.74
N ARG A 81 14.62 24.75 -9.58
CA ARG A 81 15.30 25.06 -8.31
C ARG A 81 16.36 24.03 -7.90
N ASN A 82 16.68 23.06 -8.77
CA ASN A 82 17.60 21.96 -8.50
C ASN A 82 17.21 21.14 -7.24
N ALA A 83 15.93 20.81 -7.09
CA ALA A 83 15.43 19.98 -6.00
C ALA A 83 16.01 18.57 -6.08
N SER A 84 16.27 17.95 -4.91
CA SER A 84 16.55 16.52 -4.83
C SER A 84 15.24 15.75 -4.93
N ILE A 85 14.95 15.21 -6.11
CA ILE A 85 13.73 14.43 -6.39
C ILE A 85 13.96 13.01 -5.90
N LEU A 86 13.09 12.53 -5.01
CA LEU A 86 13.22 11.20 -4.42
C LEU A 86 12.49 10.12 -5.23
N ALA A 87 11.36 10.45 -5.83
CA ALA A 87 10.54 9.58 -6.67
C ALA A 87 9.49 10.42 -7.40
N GLU A 88 8.81 9.82 -8.36
CA GLU A 88 7.65 10.40 -9.02
C GLU A 88 6.38 9.66 -8.59
N ILE A 89 5.26 10.37 -8.46
CA ILE A 89 3.93 9.76 -8.47
C ILE A 89 3.48 9.76 -9.92
N SER A 90 3.49 8.60 -10.55
CA SER A 90 3.14 8.47 -11.97
C SER A 90 1.68 8.06 -12.18
N GLY A 91 1.00 7.51 -11.17
CA GLY A 91 -0.40 7.12 -11.29
C GLY A 91 -1.18 7.08 -9.97
N TYR A 92 -2.44 7.39 -10.07
CA TYR A 92 -3.41 7.37 -8.99
C TYR A 92 -4.73 6.75 -9.45
N GLY A 93 -5.15 5.70 -8.77
CA GLY A 93 -6.43 5.04 -9.04
C GLY A 93 -7.27 4.92 -7.77
N MET A 94 -8.56 5.11 -7.94
CA MET A 94 -9.55 4.99 -6.86
C MET A 94 -10.80 4.26 -7.34
N SER A 95 -11.49 3.64 -6.38
CA SER A 95 -12.78 2.98 -6.60
C SER A 95 -13.56 2.90 -5.28
N SER A 96 -14.82 2.50 -5.38
CA SER A 96 -15.63 2.16 -4.21
C SER A 96 -16.30 0.80 -4.42
N ASP A 97 -16.36 -0.01 -3.37
CA ASP A 97 -17.02 -1.32 -3.38
C ASP A 97 -18.54 -1.18 -3.37
N ALA A 98 -19.07 -0.19 -2.63
CA ALA A 98 -20.50 -0.03 -2.36
C ALA A 98 -21.18 -1.32 -1.86
N TYR A 99 -20.47 -2.09 -1.02
CA TYR A 99 -20.87 -3.43 -0.57
C TYR A 99 -21.25 -3.49 0.91
N HIS A 100 -20.30 -3.19 1.81
CA HIS A 100 -20.49 -3.31 3.25
C HIS A 100 -19.62 -2.29 3.99
N TYR A 101 -20.02 -1.87 5.20
CA TYR A 101 -19.30 -0.83 5.95
C TYR A 101 -17.92 -1.27 6.50
N THR A 102 -17.65 -2.58 6.68
CA THR A 102 -16.33 -3.06 7.14
C THR A 102 -15.75 -4.18 6.28
N LEU A 103 -16.57 -4.92 5.51
CA LEU A 103 -16.09 -6.03 4.70
C LEU A 103 -15.81 -5.58 3.26
N PRO A 104 -14.68 -6.00 2.68
CA PRO A 104 -14.45 -5.79 1.26
C PRO A 104 -15.42 -6.60 0.42
N GLU A 105 -15.68 -6.16 -0.81
CA GLU A 105 -16.47 -6.92 -1.77
C GLU A 105 -15.74 -8.25 -2.12
N PRO A 106 -16.39 -9.43 -1.95
CA PRO A 106 -15.70 -10.72 -1.96
C PRO A 106 -14.97 -11.10 -3.25
N SER A 107 -15.35 -10.56 -4.40
CA SER A 107 -14.64 -10.81 -5.67
C SER A 107 -13.36 -9.99 -5.82
N GLY A 108 -13.14 -8.98 -4.95
CA GLY A 108 -12.03 -8.04 -5.02
C GLY A 108 -12.14 -7.05 -6.17
N ASP A 109 -13.33 -6.84 -6.73
CA ASP A 109 -13.51 -5.97 -7.90
C ASP A 109 -13.12 -4.52 -7.60
N GLY A 110 -13.49 -3.98 -6.43
CA GLY A 110 -13.10 -2.63 -6.05
C GLY A 110 -11.58 -2.46 -5.97
N ALA A 111 -10.88 -3.34 -5.25
CA ALA A 111 -9.42 -3.33 -5.17
C ALA A 111 -8.77 -3.50 -6.57
N TYR A 112 -9.29 -4.41 -7.40
CA TYR A 112 -8.84 -4.59 -8.78
C TYR A 112 -8.98 -3.30 -9.60
N ARG A 113 -10.15 -2.64 -9.54
CA ARG A 113 -10.39 -1.38 -10.28
C ARG A 113 -9.48 -0.25 -9.81
N ALA A 114 -9.23 -0.11 -8.51
CA ALA A 114 -8.31 0.90 -7.99
C ALA A 114 -6.89 0.68 -8.54
N MET A 115 -6.37 -0.55 -8.46
CA MET A 115 -5.05 -0.90 -9.02
C MET A 115 -5.00 -0.69 -10.53
N LYS A 116 -6.02 -1.15 -11.28
CA LYS A 116 -6.09 -1.00 -12.72
C LYS A 116 -6.11 0.48 -13.13
N ASN A 117 -6.92 1.29 -12.48
CA ASN A 117 -7.01 2.72 -12.74
C ASN A 117 -5.66 3.43 -12.47
N ALA A 118 -4.93 3.03 -11.41
CA ALA A 118 -3.61 3.59 -11.13
C ALA A 118 -2.59 3.23 -12.23
N LEU A 119 -2.61 1.99 -12.73
CA LEU A 119 -1.74 1.56 -13.83
C LEU A 119 -2.09 2.27 -15.15
N ASP A 120 -3.38 2.43 -15.45
CA ASP A 120 -3.83 3.13 -16.64
C ASP A 120 -3.45 4.61 -16.60
N ASP A 121 -3.58 5.25 -15.45
CA ASP A 121 -3.15 6.63 -15.22
C ASP A 121 -1.63 6.80 -15.40
N ALA A 122 -0.85 5.86 -14.84
CA ALA A 122 0.60 5.79 -15.04
C ALA A 122 1.01 5.39 -16.47
N LYS A 123 0.06 4.97 -17.31
CA LYS A 123 0.30 4.47 -18.68
C LYS A 123 1.29 3.30 -18.74
N ILE A 124 1.26 2.43 -17.73
CA ILE A 124 2.06 1.22 -17.66
C ILE A 124 1.21 -0.03 -17.60
N THR A 125 1.77 -1.14 -18.03
CA THR A 125 1.18 -2.47 -17.89
C THR A 125 1.68 -3.16 -16.62
N SER A 126 0.92 -4.13 -16.11
CA SER A 126 1.24 -4.82 -14.85
C SER A 126 2.60 -5.54 -14.86
N ASP A 127 3.10 -5.95 -16.03
CA ASP A 127 4.44 -6.55 -16.16
C ASP A 127 5.60 -5.57 -15.89
N LYS A 128 5.34 -4.26 -15.87
CA LYS A 128 6.33 -3.25 -15.48
C LYS A 128 6.45 -3.05 -13.98
N LEU A 129 5.42 -3.42 -13.20
CA LEU A 129 5.49 -3.32 -11.74
C LEU A 129 6.52 -4.28 -11.19
N ASP A 130 7.35 -3.83 -10.27
CA ASP A 130 8.39 -4.61 -9.62
C ASP A 130 7.96 -5.11 -8.24
N TYR A 131 7.18 -4.31 -7.52
CA TYR A 131 6.77 -4.59 -6.15
C TYR A 131 5.41 -3.97 -5.82
N ILE A 132 4.65 -4.63 -4.95
CA ILE A 132 3.43 -4.09 -4.33
C ILE A 132 3.66 -3.98 -2.82
N ASN A 133 3.59 -2.76 -2.29
CA ASN A 133 3.38 -2.51 -0.87
C ASN A 133 1.88 -2.65 -0.62
N ALA A 134 1.50 -3.82 -0.13
CA ALA A 134 0.10 -4.21 0.00
C ALA A 134 -0.58 -3.50 1.17
N HIS A 135 -1.89 -3.31 1.06
CA HIS A 135 -2.69 -2.91 2.21
C HIS A 135 -2.57 -3.91 3.34
N GLY A 136 -2.69 -5.22 3.07
CA GLY A 136 -2.28 -6.33 3.90
C GLY A 136 -2.42 -6.09 5.41
N THR A 137 -3.64 -6.06 5.92
CA THR A 137 -3.93 -5.68 7.32
C THR A 137 -3.84 -6.82 8.31
N SER A 138 -3.57 -8.05 7.87
CA SER A 138 -3.65 -9.26 8.70
C SER A 138 -5.10 -9.67 9.04
N THR A 139 -6.08 -9.18 8.30
CA THR A 139 -7.48 -9.61 8.48
C THR A 139 -7.81 -10.81 7.59
N PRO A 140 -8.64 -11.77 8.07
CA PRO A 140 -8.96 -12.97 7.30
C PRO A 140 -9.54 -12.70 5.92
N SER A 141 -10.49 -11.77 5.81
CA SER A 141 -11.15 -11.43 4.54
C SER A 141 -10.37 -10.42 3.71
N GLY A 142 -9.81 -9.37 4.34
CA GLY A 142 -9.11 -8.30 3.64
C GLY A 142 -7.93 -8.80 2.82
N ASP A 143 -7.04 -9.53 3.45
CA ASP A 143 -5.83 -10.05 2.80
C ASP A 143 -6.16 -11.05 1.67
N LYS A 144 -7.20 -11.87 1.87
CA LYS A 144 -7.65 -12.81 0.83
C LYS A 144 -8.19 -12.08 -0.40
N VAL A 145 -9.00 -11.06 -0.18
CA VAL A 145 -9.62 -10.26 -1.27
C VAL A 145 -8.55 -9.45 -2.00
N GLU A 146 -7.59 -8.85 -1.29
CA GLU A 146 -6.48 -8.16 -1.92
C GLU A 146 -5.63 -9.11 -2.77
N ALA A 147 -5.30 -10.29 -2.25
CA ALA A 147 -4.56 -11.31 -3.02
C ALA A 147 -5.30 -11.71 -4.30
N LEU A 148 -6.63 -11.91 -4.24
CA LEU A 148 -7.45 -12.19 -5.44
C LEU A 148 -7.39 -11.05 -6.46
N ALA A 149 -7.46 -9.81 -6.01
CA ALA A 149 -7.38 -8.65 -6.89
C ALA A 149 -5.99 -8.54 -7.56
N ILE A 150 -4.91 -8.78 -6.81
CA ILE A 150 -3.54 -8.83 -7.35
C ILE A 150 -3.41 -9.97 -8.37
N GLU A 151 -3.92 -11.17 -8.07
CA GLU A 151 -3.92 -12.30 -9.01
C GLU A 151 -4.57 -11.94 -10.35
N ARG A 152 -5.72 -11.22 -10.32
CA ARG A 152 -6.40 -10.75 -11.53
C ARG A 152 -5.57 -9.74 -12.34
N ILE A 153 -4.89 -8.79 -11.67
CA ILE A 153 -4.00 -7.81 -12.33
C ILE A 153 -2.84 -8.51 -13.05
N PHE A 154 -2.33 -9.61 -12.48
CA PHE A 154 -1.18 -10.35 -13.00
C PHE A 154 -1.54 -11.62 -13.78
N GLU A 155 -2.83 -11.84 -14.08
CA GLU A 155 -3.30 -13.08 -14.74
C GLU A 155 -2.52 -13.39 -16.04
N SER A 156 -2.33 -12.38 -16.88
CA SER A 156 -1.61 -12.49 -18.15
C SER A 156 -0.07 -12.45 -18.02
N CYS A 157 0.45 -12.06 -16.86
CA CYS A 157 1.90 -11.94 -16.66
C CYS A 157 2.56 -13.31 -16.52
N LYS A 158 3.73 -13.50 -17.13
CA LYS A 158 4.51 -14.74 -17.00
C LYS A 158 5.21 -14.84 -15.64
N ARG A 159 5.64 -13.72 -15.07
CA ARG A 159 6.33 -13.67 -13.77
C ARG A 159 5.37 -13.46 -12.61
N LYS A 160 5.80 -13.84 -11.43
CA LYS A 160 5.15 -13.47 -10.16
C LYS A 160 5.57 -12.06 -9.76
N ILE A 161 4.68 -11.35 -9.05
CA ILE A 161 4.95 -10.03 -8.47
C ILE A 161 5.42 -10.17 -7.02
N LYS A 162 6.44 -9.41 -6.64
CA LYS A 162 6.89 -9.31 -5.25
C LYS A 162 5.88 -8.51 -4.42
N VAL A 163 5.47 -9.06 -3.28
CA VAL A 163 4.49 -8.44 -2.39
C VAL A 163 4.94 -8.55 -0.93
N SER A 164 4.80 -7.49 -0.18
CA SER A 164 4.85 -7.53 1.29
C SER A 164 3.95 -6.48 1.90
N SER A 165 3.69 -6.61 3.20
CA SER A 165 2.98 -5.60 3.99
C SER A 165 3.85 -5.12 5.15
N THR A 166 4.15 -3.82 5.14
CA THR A 166 4.88 -3.15 6.23
C THR A 166 4.08 -3.09 7.53
N LYS A 167 2.76 -3.29 7.47
CA LYS A 167 1.89 -3.41 8.67
C LYS A 167 2.25 -4.58 9.57
N SER A 168 2.97 -5.58 9.05
CA SER A 168 3.54 -6.65 9.87
C SER A 168 4.53 -6.16 10.93
N GLN A 169 5.20 -5.03 10.67
CA GLN A 169 6.27 -4.47 11.51
C GLN A 169 5.79 -3.31 12.38
N ILE A 170 4.86 -2.49 11.88
CA ILE A 170 4.44 -1.24 12.53
C ILE A 170 2.96 -1.22 12.95
N GLY A 171 2.20 -2.27 12.64
CA GLY A 171 0.75 -2.28 12.81
C GLY A 171 0.03 -1.47 11.71
N HIS A 172 -1.28 -1.37 11.84
CA HIS A 172 -2.12 -0.58 10.94
C HIS A 172 -2.30 0.83 11.51
N LEU A 173 -1.66 1.81 10.87
CA LEU A 173 -1.69 3.21 11.32
C LEU A 173 -2.94 3.96 10.84
N LEU A 174 -3.98 3.25 10.36
CA LEU A 174 -5.27 3.81 9.97
C LEU A 174 -5.12 5.04 9.06
N GLY A 175 -5.46 6.25 9.53
CA GLY A 175 -5.36 7.48 8.74
C GLY A 175 -3.93 7.87 8.35
N ALA A 176 -2.91 7.41 9.07
CA ALA A 176 -1.51 7.63 8.71
C ALA A 176 -0.93 6.56 7.78
N ALA A 177 -1.60 5.40 7.64
CA ALA A 177 -1.06 4.22 6.96
C ALA A 177 -0.56 4.51 5.55
N GLY A 178 -1.40 5.10 4.70
CA GLY A 178 -1.04 5.37 3.29
C GLY A 178 0.11 6.36 3.14
N GLY A 179 0.24 7.33 4.06
CA GLY A 179 1.37 8.27 4.08
C GLY A 179 2.69 7.56 4.42
N VAL A 180 2.68 6.74 5.47
CA VAL A 180 3.87 5.99 5.90
C VAL A 180 4.26 4.94 4.85
N GLU A 181 3.30 4.25 4.25
CA GLU A 181 3.54 3.25 3.20
C GLU A 181 4.11 3.87 1.92
N ALA A 182 3.67 5.10 1.57
CA ALA A 182 4.29 5.85 0.48
C ALA A 182 5.76 6.18 0.78
N VAL A 183 6.09 6.60 2.02
CA VAL A 183 7.48 6.82 2.45
C VAL A 183 8.30 5.53 2.36
N TYR A 184 7.79 4.40 2.86
CA TYR A 184 8.47 3.10 2.70
C TYR A 184 8.72 2.74 1.24
N SER A 185 7.73 2.97 0.37
CA SER A 185 7.85 2.69 -1.06
C SER A 185 8.92 3.56 -1.74
N ILE A 186 8.98 4.86 -1.39
CA ILE A 186 10.04 5.76 -1.86
C ILE A 186 11.42 5.30 -1.37
N LEU A 187 11.52 4.88 -0.11
CA LEU A 187 12.77 4.33 0.43
C LEU A 187 13.18 3.03 -0.26
N CYS A 188 12.23 2.18 -0.66
CA CYS A 188 12.51 0.98 -1.44
C CYS A 188 13.12 1.31 -2.80
N LEU A 189 12.56 2.28 -3.54
CA LEU A 189 13.10 2.77 -4.81
C LEU A 189 14.55 3.25 -4.69
N ASN A 190 14.83 4.04 -3.63
CA ASN A 190 16.14 4.68 -3.47
C ASN A 190 17.21 3.74 -2.91
N ASN A 191 16.83 2.82 -1.99
CA ASN A 191 17.78 1.93 -1.33
C ASN A 191 17.89 0.55 -2.02
N LYS A 192 17.12 0.30 -3.07
CA LYS A 192 17.09 -0.99 -3.79
C LYS A 192 16.88 -2.17 -2.84
N LYS A 193 15.98 -1.99 -1.89
CA LYS A 193 15.69 -2.99 -0.85
C LYS A 193 14.19 -3.06 -0.58
N LEU A 194 13.65 -4.28 -0.61
CA LEU A 194 12.24 -4.53 -0.32
C LEU A 194 12.09 -5.13 1.08
N PRO A 195 11.17 -4.60 1.90
CA PRO A 195 10.89 -5.14 3.22
C PRO A 195 10.15 -6.48 3.11
N HIS A 196 10.29 -7.31 4.13
CA HIS A 196 9.54 -8.55 4.25
C HIS A 196 8.26 -8.36 5.08
N THR A 197 7.33 -9.29 4.93
CA THR A 197 6.18 -9.43 5.82
C THR A 197 6.62 -10.25 7.03
N LEU A 198 6.72 -9.60 8.18
CA LEU A 198 7.05 -10.26 9.44
C LEU A 198 5.93 -11.26 9.83
N ASN A 199 6.29 -12.36 10.47
CA ASN A 199 5.37 -13.43 10.91
C ASN A 199 4.64 -14.19 9.79
N LEU A 200 5.04 -14.05 8.54
CA LEU A 200 4.49 -14.84 7.44
C LEU A 200 5.16 -16.22 7.41
N GLU A 201 4.59 -17.17 8.15
CA GLU A 201 5.11 -18.53 8.29
C GLU A 201 4.43 -19.49 7.29
N SER A 202 3.13 -19.35 7.07
CA SER A 202 2.34 -20.14 6.14
C SER A 202 1.49 -19.20 5.29
N ALA A 203 1.98 -18.85 4.11
CA ALA A 203 1.29 -17.93 3.21
C ALA A 203 0.01 -18.55 2.63
N ILE A 204 -1.05 -17.73 2.49
CA ILE A 204 -2.22 -18.14 1.70
C ILE A 204 -1.82 -18.54 0.28
N GLU A 205 -2.51 -19.51 -0.29
CA GLU A 205 -2.18 -20.02 -1.63
C GLU A 205 -2.43 -18.97 -2.71
N THR A 206 -1.40 -18.75 -3.55
CA THR A 206 -1.44 -17.82 -4.69
C THR A 206 -0.60 -18.34 -5.85
N LYS A 207 -0.97 -17.96 -7.09
CA LYS A 207 -0.25 -18.37 -8.30
C LYS A 207 0.68 -17.28 -8.84
N LYS A 208 0.29 -16.02 -8.71
CA LYS A 208 0.99 -14.86 -9.30
C LYS A 208 1.74 -14.01 -8.28
N ILE A 209 1.60 -14.29 -6.99
CA ILE A 209 2.26 -13.55 -5.92
C ILE A 209 3.49 -14.32 -5.44
N ASP A 210 4.55 -13.56 -5.20
CA ASP A 210 5.77 -14.01 -4.54
C ASP A 210 5.96 -13.16 -3.27
N PHE A 211 5.45 -13.68 -2.16
CA PHE A 211 5.53 -12.99 -0.88
C PHE A 211 6.96 -12.94 -0.37
N ILE A 212 7.40 -11.76 0.06
CA ILE A 212 8.68 -11.59 0.74
C ILE A 212 8.45 -11.90 2.22
N ALA A 213 8.82 -13.10 2.68
CA ALA A 213 8.47 -13.62 4.01
C ALA A 213 9.63 -13.61 5.01
N GLU A 214 10.80 -14.15 4.64
CA GLU A 214 11.85 -14.45 5.64
C GLU A 214 12.65 -13.23 6.09
N LYS A 215 13.08 -12.41 5.14
CA LYS A 215 13.92 -11.22 5.36
C LYS A 215 13.77 -10.23 4.23
N ALA A 216 14.15 -8.98 4.49
CA ALA A 216 14.29 -7.98 3.44
C ALA A 216 15.29 -8.46 2.37
N ILE A 217 14.97 -8.15 1.11
CA ILE A 217 15.79 -8.57 -0.04
C ILE A 217 16.33 -7.35 -0.78
N ASP A 218 17.53 -7.49 -1.35
CA ASP A 218 18.06 -6.52 -2.29
C ASP A 218 17.37 -6.71 -3.64
N TYR A 219 16.74 -5.66 -4.15
CA TYR A 219 15.96 -5.70 -5.38
C TYR A 219 15.85 -4.31 -5.99
N ASP A 220 16.38 -4.13 -7.19
CA ASP A 220 16.26 -2.85 -7.91
C ASP A 220 14.85 -2.73 -8.49
N THR A 221 14.17 -1.65 -8.18
CA THR A 221 12.79 -1.39 -8.56
C THR A 221 12.69 -0.09 -9.34
N ASN A 222 11.84 -0.07 -10.36
CA ASN A 222 11.47 1.13 -11.10
C ASN A 222 10.05 1.57 -10.79
N TYR A 223 9.13 0.62 -10.57
CA TYR A 223 7.73 0.90 -10.31
C TYR A 223 7.22 0.13 -9.09
N ILE A 224 6.65 0.84 -8.15
CA ILE A 224 6.01 0.30 -6.95
C ILE A 224 4.55 0.71 -6.93
N LEU A 225 3.65 -0.24 -6.66
CA LEU A 225 2.26 0.03 -6.36
C LEU A 225 2.05 0.02 -4.85
N SER A 226 1.46 1.07 -4.29
CA SER A 226 1.06 1.16 -2.88
C SER A 226 -0.45 1.15 -2.77
N ASN A 227 -1.00 0.17 -2.05
CA ASN A 227 -2.43 -0.06 -1.90
C ASN A 227 -2.95 0.41 -0.54
N SER A 228 -4.14 1.03 -0.54
CA SER A 228 -4.88 1.41 0.66
C SER A 228 -6.37 1.12 0.45
N PHE A 229 -6.90 0.11 1.17
CA PHE A 229 -8.29 -0.35 1.03
C PHE A 229 -9.00 -0.19 2.37
N GLY A 230 -9.84 0.84 2.47
CA GLY A 230 -10.45 1.25 3.73
C GLY A 230 -11.84 0.66 3.98
N PHE A 231 -12.26 0.71 5.24
CA PHE A 231 -13.64 0.47 5.60
C PHE A 231 -14.58 1.42 4.83
N GLY A 232 -15.81 0.97 4.58
CA GLY A 232 -16.74 1.64 3.67
C GLY A 232 -16.50 1.31 2.20
N GLY A 233 -15.49 0.47 1.90
CA GLY A 233 -15.15 0.06 0.54
C GLY A 233 -14.42 1.12 -0.26
N THR A 234 -13.73 2.05 0.39
CA THR A 234 -12.89 3.05 -0.27
C THR A 234 -11.55 2.41 -0.65
N ASN A 235 -11.24 2.31 -1.93
CA ASN A 235 -10.03 1.71 -2.43
C ASN A 235 -9.18 2.74 -3.18
N VAL A 236 -7.89 2.76 -2.87
CA VAL A 236 -6.90 3.63 -3.49
C VAL A 236 -5.63 2.84 -3.79
N SER A 237 -5.03 3.14 -4.94
CA SER A 237 -3.69 2.67 -5.32
C SER A 237 -2.88 3.82 -5.89
N LEU A 238 -1.61 3.89 -5.51
CA LEU A 238 -0.64 4.84 -6.03
C LEU A 238 0.46 4.10 -6.78
N VAL A 239 0.84 4.57 -7.96
CA VAL A 239 2.07 4.14 -8.64
C VAL A 239 3.16 5.14 -8.33
N LEU A 240 4.23 4.63 -7.72
CA LEU A 240 5.46 5.37 -7.45
C LEU A 240 6.54 4.88 -8.42
N GLU A 241 7.17 5.82 -9.09
CA GLU A 241 8.21 5.57 -10.09
C GLU A 241 9.55 6.11 -9.62
N LYS A 242 10.60 5.36 -9.91
CA LYS A 242 11.97 5.80 -9.66
C LYS A 242 12.28 7.00 -10.53
N PHE A 243 12.72 8.09 -9.91
CA PHE A 243 13.18 9.25 -10.67
C PHE A 243 14.43 8.92 -11.49
N ASP A 244 14.39 9.26 -12.76
CA ASP A 244 15.48 9.03 -13.71
C ASP A 244 15.74 10.32 -14.50
N GLU A 245 16.77 11.04 -14.11
CA GLU A 245 17.17 12.31 -14.73
C GLU A 245 17.48 12.17 -16.23
N SER A 246 17.85 10.97 -16.69
CA SER A 246 18.12 10.72 -18.12
C SER A 246 16.88 10.81 -19.00
N LYS A 247 15.68 10.72 -18.43
CA LYS A 247 14.40 10.87 -19.15
C LYS A 247 14.02 12.32 -19.44
N LEU A 248 14.78 13.29 -18.91
CA LEU A 248 14.52 14.73 -19.06
C LEU A 248 15.23 15.33 -20.28
N GLN A 249 15.98 14.52 -21.04
CA GLN A 249 16.67 14.87 -22.28
C GLN A 249 15.84 14.39 -23.48
#